data_d710bf55634a75615ad6a8d1beaf0b14
#
_entry.id   d710bf55634a75615ad6a8d1beaf0b14
#
_cell.length_a   1.000
_cell.length_b   1.000
_cell.length_c   1.000
_cell.angle_alpha   90.00
_cell.angle_beta   90.00
_cell.angle_gamma   90.00
#
_symmetry.space_group_name_H-M   'P 1'
#
loop_
_entity.id
_entity.type
_entity.pdbx_description
1 polymer ?
#
loop_
_entity_poly.entity_id
_entity_poly.type
_entity_poly.pdbx_seq_one_letter_code
_entity_poly.pdbx_strand_id
1 'polypeptide(L)'
;DEAELDRISKQMRQEIIRQWKTAVTFEQGLEFRVGVTQEGKVAEFEPINQPAFDYVGDTPLPAMRDAAAGIQVKDGVVQPVPLAQYKVVFTPRGVPEVGKW
;
A
#
# COMPACT_ATOMS: atom_id res chain seq x y z
N ASP A 1 -4.46 17.34 3.96
CA ASP A 1 -3.33 18.15 4.41
C ASP A 1 -2.14 17.24 4.79
N GLU A 2 -0.98 17.82 5.03
CA GLU A 2 0.21 17.05 5.29
C GLU A 2 0.15 16.28 6.60
N ALA A 3 -0.49 16.80 7.61
CA ALA A 3 -0.63 16.11 8.89
C ALA A 3 -1.48 14.86 8.73
N GLU A 4 -2.53 14.95 7.94
CA GLU A 4 -3.38 13.79 7.65
C GLU A 4 -2.65 12.76 6.81
N LEU A 5 -1.93 13.19 5.79
CA LEU A 5 -1.13 12.29 4.96
C LEU A 5 -0.06 11.56 5.77
N ASP A 6 0.57 12.27 6.70
CA ASP A 6 1.57 11.67 7.58
C ASP A 6 0.94 10.63 8.51
N ARG A 7 -0.23 10.94 9.07
CA ARG A 7 -0.96 10.00 9.92
C ARG A 7 -1.34 8.73 9.16
N ILE A 8 -1.85 8.88 7.94
CA ILE A 8 -2.24 7.75 7.09
C ILE A 8 -1.01 6.90 6.76
N SER A 9 0.09 7.54 6.40
CA SER A 9 1.33 6.85 6.06
C SER A 9 1.86 6.03 7.24
N LYS A 10 1.84 6.58 8.44
CA LYS A 10 2.27 5.86 9.65
C LYS A 10 1.37 4.68 9.96
N GLN A 11 0.07 4.87 9.84
CA GLN A 11 -0.92 3.82 10.08
C GLN A 11 -0.73 2.68 9.08
N MET A 12 -0.56 2.99 7.80
CA MET A 12 -0.32 1.99 6.77
C MET A 12 0.99 1.24 7.02
N ARG A 13 2.06 1.97 7.37
CA ARG A 13 3.36 1.34 7.64
C ARG A 13 3.27 0.35 8.79
N GLN A 14 2.58 0.70 9.87
CA GLN A 14 2.39 -0.20 11.00
C GLN A 14 1.62 -1.45 10.59
N GLU A 15 0.61 -1.30 9.77
CA GLU A 15 -0.18 -2.44 9.29
C GLU A 15 0.64 -3.35 8.38
N ILE A 16 1.49 -2.76 7.53
CA ILE A 16 2.41 -3.53 6.69
C ILE A 16 3.35 -4.36 7.57
N ILE A 17 3.95 -3.73 8.58
CA ILE A 17 4.87 -4.41 9.49
C ILE A 17 4.17 -5.56 10.20
N ARG A 18 2.95 -5.34 10.64
CA ARG A 18 2.16 -6.36 11.34
C ARG A 18 1.85 -7.56 10.46
N GLN A 19 1.60 -7.33 9.17
CA GLN A 19 1.17 -8.39 8.26
C GLN A 19 2.30 -9.00 7.43
N TRP A 20 3.46 -8.36 7.38
CA TRP A 20 4.59 -8.88 6.58
C TRP A 20 5.32 -9.96 7.35
N LYS A 21 4.92 -11.22 7.11
CA LYS A 21 5.44 -12.40 7.81
C LYS A 21 6.33 -13.28 6.94
N THR A 22 6.35 -13.01 5.64
CA THR A 22 7.10 -13.82 4.68
C THR A 22 8.60 -13.54 4.80
N ALA A 23 9.41 -14.60 4.73
CA ALA A 23 10.86 -14.43 4.73
C ALA A 23 11.30 -13.67 3.48
N VAL A 24 12.28 -12.79 3.63
CA VAL A 24 12.83 -12.02 2.52
C VAL A 24 13.71 -12.93 1.66
N THR A 25 13.33 -13.07 0.37
CA THR A 25 14.08 -13.87 -0.59
C THR A 25 14.59 -13.05 -1.77
N PHE A 26 14.25 -11.77 -1.81
CA PHE A 26 14.65 -10.87 -2.91
C PHE A 26 15.89 -10.06 -2.50
N GLU A 27 16.68 -9.68 -3.51
CA GLU A 27 17.94 -8.96 -3.31
C GLU A 27 17.84 -7.47 -3.61
N GLN A 28 16.77 -7.04 -4.29
CA GLN A 28 16.53 -5.65 -4.64
C GLN A 28 15.22 -5.18 -4.02
N GLY A 29 15.13 -3.90 -3.69
CA GLY A 29 13.91 -3.33 -3.15
C GLY A 29 12.72 -3.50 -4.10
N LEU A 30 11.57 -3.84 -3.54
CA LEU A 30 10.31 -3.97 -4.29
C LEU A 30 9.55 -2.67 -4.16
N GLU A 31 9.37 -1.95 -5.27
CA GLU A 31 8.76 -0.63 -5.27
C GLU A 31 7.33 -0.69 -5.78
N PHE A 32 6.42 -0.12 -5.01
CA PHE A 32 4.99 -0.08 -5.34
C PHE A 32 4.43 1.32 -5.21
N ARG A 33 3.44 1.63 -6.05
CA ARG A 33 2.53 2.74 -5.83
C ARG A 33 1.32 2.18 -5.08
N VAL A 34 0.93 2.81 -4.00
CA VAL A 34 -0.18 2.33 -3.16
C VAL A 34 -1.18 3.44 -2.95
N GLY A 35 -2.44 3.18 -3.26
CA GLY A 35 -3.55 4.10 -3.03
C GLY A 35 -4.27 3.73 -1.74
N VAL A 36 -4.41 4.70 -0.85
CA VAL A 36 -4.88 4.47 0.52
C VAL A 36 -6.03 5.42 0.85
N THR A 37 -7.06 4.89 1.51
CA THR A 37 -8.20 5.70 1.95
C THR A 37 -7.84 6.53 3.19
N GLN A 38 -8.72 7.45 3.56
CA GLN A 38 -8.56 8.26 4.78
C GLN A 38 -8.47 7.41 6.05
N GLU A 39 -9.09 6.23 6.03
CA GLU A 39 -9.07 5.31 7.16
C GLU A 39 -7.81 4.46 7.20
N GLY A 40 -6.91 4.62 6.22
CA GLY A 40 -5.68 3.86 6.15
C GLY A 40 -5.79 2.51 5.46
N LYS A 41 -6.88 2.26 4.74
CA LYS A 41 -7.06 1.00 4.01
C LYS A 41 -6.44 1.08 2.63
N VAL A 42 -5.73 0.03 2.24
CA VAL A 42 -5.15 -0.09 0.90
C VAL A 42 -6.27 -0.47 -0.07
N ALA A 43 -6.64 0.47 -0.95
CA ALA A 43 -7.68 0.22 -1.94
C ALA A 43 -7.09 -0.34 -3.25
N GLU A 44 -5.87 0.07 -3.58
CA GLU A 44 -5.20 -0.36 -4.80
C GLU A 44 -3.69 -0.30 -4.63
N PHE A 45 -2.97 -1.05 -5.44
CA PHE A 45 -1.52 -0.96 -5.53
C PHE A 45 -1.06 -1.43 -6.90
N GLU A 46 0.13 -0.99 -7.32
CA GLU A 46 0.74 -1.52 -8.54
C GLU A 46 2.26 -1.58 -8.37
N PRO A 47 2.90 -2.62 -8.93
CA PRO A 47 4.36 -2.69 -8.93
C PRO A 47 4.94 -1.64 -9.89
N ILE A 48 6.07 -1.04 -9.51
CA ILE A 48 6.72 0.01 -10.31
C ILE A 48 8.00 -0.51 -10.95
N ASN A 49 8.68 -1.47 -10.29
CA ASN A 49 9.89 -2.05 -10.84
C ASN A 49 9.71 -3.55 -11.06
N GLN A 50 10.63 -4.16 -11.79
CA GLN A 50 10.54 -5.58 -12.12
C GLN A 50 10.57 -6.48 -10.89
N PRO A 51 11.46 -6.26 -9.91
CA PRO A 51 11.43 -7.09 -8.69
C PRO A 51 10.08 -7.05 -7.96
N ALA A 52 9.42 -5.88 -7.92
CA ALA A 52 8.10 -5.77 -7.29
C ALA A 52 7.08 -6.63 -8.01
N PHE A 53 7.12 -6.65 -9.33
CA PHE A 53 6.23 -7.48 -10.12
C PHE A 53 6.49 -8.97 -9.85
N ASP A 54 7.76 -9.36 -9.81
CA ASP A 54 8.15 -10.77 -9.65
C ASP A 54 7.85 -11.32 -8.26
N TYR A 55 7.95 -10.47 -7.21
CA TYR A 55 7.84 -10.89 -5.82
C TYR A 55 6.62 -10.33 -5.10
N VAL A 56 5.60 -9.85 -5.83
CA VAL A 56 4.41 -9.25 -5.22
C VAL A 56 3.74 -10.21 -4.22
N GLY A 57 3.76 -11.50 -4.51
CA GLY A 57 3.17 -12.51 -3.63
C GLY A 57 3.89 -12.68 -2.29
N ASP A 58 5.11 -12.18 -2.18
CA ASP A 58 5.89 -12.24 -0.93
C ASP A 58 5.64 -11.01 -0.04
N THR A 59 4.79 -10.08 -0.49
CA THR A 59 4.42 -8.90 0.27
C THR A 59 3.02 -9.08 0.87
N PRO A 60 2.68 -8.30 1.91
CA PRO A 60 1.33 -8.33 2.46
C PRO A 60 0.30 -7.56 1.63
N LEU A 61 0.70 -6.83 0.57
CA LEU A 61 -0.20 -5.97 -0.18
C LEU A 61 -1.40 -6.70 -0.77
N PRO A 62 -1.26 -7.89 -1.39
CA PRO A 62 -2.45 -8.58 -1.91
C PRO A 62 -3.48 -8.90 -0.84
N ALA A 63 -3.03 -9.31 0.35
CA ALA A 63 -3.94 -9.61 1.46
C ALA A 63 -4.55 -8.35 2.08
N MET A 64 -3.82 -7.23 2.04
CA MET A 64 -4.31 -5.96 2.59
C MET A 64 -5.27 -5.24 1.65
N ARG A 65 -5.25 -5.57 0.38
CA ARG A 65 -6.04 -4.86 -0.62
C ARG A 65 -7.54 -5.03 -0.37
N ASP A 66 -8.25 -3.92 -0.26
CA ASP A 66 -9.69 -3.87 -0.16
C ASP A 66 -10.21 -2.94 -1.27
N ALA A 67 -10.48 -3.52 -2.43
CA ALA A 67 -10.92 -2.75 -3.59
C ALA A 67 -12.24 -2.03 -3.33
N ALA A 68 -13.10 -2.60 -2.50
CA ALA A 68 -14.39 -1.98 -2.16
C ALA A 68 -14.21 -0.71 -1.32
N ALA A 69 -13.10 -0.58 -0.59
CA ALA A 69 -12.82 0.64 0.16
C ALA A 69 -12.56 1.84 -0.75
N GLY A 70 -12.19 1.60 -2.01
CA GLY A 70 -11.93 2.66 -2.98
C GLY A 70 -13.15 3.22 -3.68
N ILE A 71 -14.34 2.69 -3.36
CA ILE A 71 -15.58 3.16 -3.97
C ILE A 71 -16.63 3.41 -2.90
N GLN A 72 -17.61 4.26 -3.24
CA GLN A 72 -18.79 4.50 -2.41
C GLN A 72 -20.02 4.53 -3.30
N VAL A 73 -21.18 4.23 -2.72
CA VAL A 73 -22.45 4.37 -3.42
C VAL A 73 -23.17 5.57 -2.81
N LYS A 74 -23.49 6.54 -3.65
CA LYS A 74 -24.20 7.75 -3.23
C LYS A 74 -25.34 8.01 -4.20
N ASP A 75 -26.57 8.07 -3.68
CA ASP A 75 -27.77 8.28 -4.49
C ASP A 75 -27.89 7.24 -5.61
N GLY A 76 -27.52 5.99 -5.33
CA GLY A 76 -27.56 4.90 -6.30
C GLY A 76 -26.45 4.93 -7.33
N VAL A 77 -25.49 5.83 -7.21
CA VAL A 77 -24.37 5.96 -8.15
C VAL A 77 -23.08 5.51 -7.49
N VAL A 78 -22.35 4.63 -8.17
CA VAL A 78 -21.03 4.18 -7.71
C VAL A 78 -20.00 5.25 -8.06
N GLN A 79 -19.25 5.71 -7.06
CA GLN A 79 -18.25 6.77 -7.21
C GLN A 79 -16.93 6.35 -6.57
N PRO A 80 -15.78 6.74 -7.13
CA PRO A 80 -14.51 6.53 -6.46
C PRO A 80 -14.39 7.45 -5.23
N VAL A 81 -13.74 6.96 -4.17
CA VAL A 81 -13.35 7.82 -3.05
C VAL A 81 -11.96 8.38 -3.31
N PRO A 82 -11.63 9.57 -2.77
CA PRO A 82 -10.27 10.09 -2.88
C PRO A 82 -9.27 9.17 -2.19
N LEU A 83 -8.16 8.91 -2.87
CA LEU A 83 -7.08 8.07 -2.34
C LEU A 83 -5.80 8.89 -2.23
N ALA A 84 -5.10 8.73 -1.12
CA ALA A 84 -3.75 9.25 -0.98
C ALA A 84 -2.79 8.26 -1.65
N GLN A 85 -1.81 8.78 -2.38
CA GLN A 85 -0.85 7.95 -3.12
C GLN A 85 0.48 7.96 -2.40
N TYR A 86 1.05 6.76 -2.21
CA TYR A 86 2.34 6.60 -1.55
C TYR A 86 3.25 5.71 -2.37
N LYS A 87 4.56 5.92 -2.20
CA LYS A 87 5.57 4.99 -2.67
C LYS A 87 5.94 4.09 -1.51
N VAL A 88 5.79 2.79 -1.69
CA VAL A 88 6.14 1.80 -0.66
C VAL A 88 7.24 0.93 -1.23
N VAL A 89 8.33 0.78 -0.47
CA VAL A 89 9.45 -0.07 -0.86
C VAL A 89 9.63 -1.14 0.20
N PHE A 90 9.55 -2.40 -0.22
CA PHE A 90 9.90 -3.53 0.65
C PHE A 90 11.38 -3.80 0.46
N THR A 91 12.18 -3.47 1.47
CA THR A 91 13.63 -3.57 1.37
C THR A 91 14.12 -4.99 1.63
N PRO A 92 15.28 -5.39 1.07
CA PRO A 92 15.87 -6.70 1.36
C PRO A 92 16.23 -6.93 2.83
N ARG A 93 16.25 -5.85 3.61
CA ARG A 93 16.50 -5.94 5.07
C ARG A 93 15.26 -6.33 5.86
N GLY A 94 14.11 -6.47 5.19
CA GLY A 94 12.86 -6.83 5.87
C GLY A 94 12.13 -5.65 6.51
N VAL A 95 12.44 -4.43 6.09
CA VAL A 95 11.82 -3.20 6.61
C VAL A 95 11.11 -2.48 5.48
N PRO A 96 9.82 -2.12 5.64
CA PRO A 96 9.14 -1.31 4.63
C PRO A 96 9.51 0.17 4.77
N GLU A 97 9.61 0.84 3.63
CA GLU A 97 9.80 2.29 3.57
C GLU A 97 8.58 2.90 2.90
N VAL A 98 7.99 3.89 3.52
CA VAL A 98 6.80 4.57 3.01
C VAL A 98 7.14 6.04 2.84
N GLY A 99 6.93 6.55 1.63
CA GLY A 99 7.19 7.94 1.30
C GLY A 99 6.12 8.51 0.39
N LYS A 100 6.30 9.76 0.02
CA LYS A 100 5.39 10.41 -0.92
C LYS A 100 5.54 9.81 -2.31
N TRP A 101 4.41 9.74 -2.97
CA TRP A 101 4.39 9.34 -4.38
C TRP A 101 4.93 10.42 -5.32
#